data_398c5a0bec19c835fac078fcf2a21dd9
#
_entry.id   398c5a0bec19c835fac078fcf2a21dd9
#
_cell.length_a   1.000
_cell.length_b   1.000
_cell.length_c   1.000
_cell.angle_alpha   90.00
_cell.angle_beta   90.00
_cell.angle_gamma   90.00
#
_symmetry.space_group_name_H-M   'P 1'
#
loop_
_entity.id
_entity.type
_entity.pdbx_description
1 polymer ?
#
loop_
_entity_poly.entity_id
_entity_poly.type
_entity_poly.pdbx_seq_one_letter_code
_entity_poly.pdbx_strand_id
1 'polypeptide(L)'
;MAFPHTGRRTVLITGAAGTLGGAVAAAFAAEGANLVLLDRREAQPPAGLDAVSCLAAQVDLLDAGQVEDAAGRARARFGAIDVLCNIAGGFRMGEAVHETGDATWDFLLDLNARSVIHTARAVVPGMVERGEGRIVNVAAYAAQRGVAGMGAYCASKSAVMRLTESMAAELRERGINVNGVMPTIIDTPENRRDMPDADPARWVAPADLAEVIRFLASPAARAIHGAVVPVTGLS
;
A
#
# COMPACT_ATOMS: atom_id res chain seq x y z
N MET A 1 15.52 -11.01 -14.96
CA MET A 1 14.93 -10.48 -16.19
C MET A 1 14.57 -9.04 -15.93
N ALA A 2 14.96 -8.11 -16.80
CA ALA A 2 14.47 -6.74 -16.76
C ALA A 2 12.99 -6.74 -17.17
N PHE A 3 12.21 -5.76 -16.75
CA PHE A 3 10.87 -5.57 -17.28
C PHE A 3 10.93 -5.49 -18.81
N PRO A 4 10.06 -6.18 -19.55
CA PRO A 4 10.16 -6.26 -21.01
C PRO A 4 9.92 -4.93 -21.73
N HIS A 5 9.43 -3.91 -21.03
CA HIS A 5 9.29 -2.57 -21.58
C HIS A 5 10.60 -1.80 -21.40
N THR A 6 11.13 -1.28 -22.49
CA THR A 6 12.35 -0.43 -22.55
C THR A 6 12.17 0.93 -21.85
N GLY A 7 11.13 1.10 -21.06
CA GLY A 7 10.73 2.31 -20.35
C GLY A 7 10.88 2.21 -18.82
N ARG A 8 10.66 3.36 -18.16
CA ARG A 8 10.62 3.44 -16.69
C ARG A 8 9.43 2.66 -16.15
N ARG A 9 9.60 1.93 -15.04
CA ARG A 9 8.47 1.31 -14.32
C ARG A 9 7.46 2.36 -13.87
N THR A 10 6.18 2.04 -13.93
CA THR A 10 5.12 2.88 -13.38
C THR A 10 4.60 2.28 -12.08
N VAL A 11 4.65 3.06 -11.01
CA VAL A 11 4.27 2.66 -9.65
C VAL A 11 3.07 3.48 -9.20
N LEU A 12 1.95 2.81 -8.93
CA LEU A 12 0.77 3.42 -8.32
C LEU A 12 0.83 3.24 -6.80
N ILE A 13 0.73 4.34 -6.07
CA ILE A 13 0.84 4.40 -4.61
C ILE A 13 -0.43 5.04 -4.06
N THR A 14 -1.18 4.32 -3.23
CA THR A 14 -2.31 4.88 -2.49
C THR A 14 -1.86 5.42 -1.14
N GLY A 15 -2.59 6.38 -0.57
CA GLY A 15 -2.18 7.03 0.68
C GLY A 15 -0.90 7.86 0.53
N ALA A 16 -0.65 8.36 -0.68
CA ALA A 16 0.60 9.00 -1.08
C ALA A 16 0.92 10.31 -0.34
N ALA A 17 -0.10 11.00 0.20
CA ALA A 17 0.08 12.21 1.03
C ALA A 17 0.43 11.90 2.51
N GLY A 18 0.45 10.62 2.90
CA GLY A 18 0.87 10.17 4.24
C GLY A 18 2.37 9.99 4.34
N THR A 19 2.87 9.88 5.58
CA THR A 19 4.31 9.71 5.87
C THR A 19 4.92 8.49 5.17
N LEU A 20 4.27 7.31 5.28
CA LEU A 20 4.76 6.12 4.60
C LEU A 20 4.62 6.21 3.08
N GLY A 21 3.48 6.72 2.59
CA GLY A 21 3.26 6.89 1.14
C GLY A 21 4.30 7.79 0.50
N GLY A 22 4.67 8.89 1.16
CA GLY A 22 5.75 9.78 0.74
C GLY A 22 7.12 9.10 0.73
N ALA A 23 7.44 8.29 1.75
CA ALA A 23 8.69 7.53 1.80
C ALA A 23 8.76 6.48 0.68
N VAL A 24 7.66 5.76 0.41
CA VAL A 24 7.57 4.80 -0.71
C VAL A 24 7.73 5.53 -2.05
N ALA A 25 7.07 6.66 -2.22
CA ALA A 25 7.22 7.49 -3.43
C ALA A 25 8.68 7.92 -3.65
N ALA A 26 9.37 8.37 -2.59
CA ALA A 26 10.77 8.75 -2.66
C ALA A 26 11.69 7.56 -3.04
N ALA A 27 11.46 6.38 -2.46
CA ALA A 27 12.24 5.18 -2.76
C ALA A 27 12.13 4.77 -4.25
N PHE A 28 10.93 4.81 -4.83
CA PHE A 28 10.74 4.50 -6.25
C PHE A 28 11.19 5.63 -7.18
N ALA A 29 11.08 6.91 -6.76
CA ALA A 29 11.64 8.03 -7.52
C ALA A 29 13.15 7.91 -7.68
N ALA A 30 13.86 7.48 -6.64
CA ALA A 30 15.31 7.26 -6.67
C ALA A 30 15.74 6.19 -7.70
N GLU A 31 14.86 5.26 -8.06
CA GLU A 31 15.06 4.28 -9.14
C GLU A 31 14.67 4.83 -10.54
N GLY A 32 14.21 6.06 -10.63
CA GLY A 32 13.73 6.66 -11.87
C GLY A 32 12.35 6.15 -12.33
N ALA A 33 11.52 5.65 -11.44
CA ALA A 33 10.17 5.19 -11.77
C ALA A 33 9.23 6.37 -12.13
N ASN A 34 8.22 6.11 -12.95
CA ASN A 34 7.05 6.96 -13.05
C ASN A 34 6.15 6.71 -11.82
N LEU A 35 5.62 7.77 -11.23
CA LEU A 35 4.78 7.68 -10.04
C LEU A 35 3.35 8.10 -10.34
N VAL A 36 2.39 7.32 -9.82
CA VAL A 36 0.97 7.65 -9.76
C VAL A 36 0.60 7.74 -8.27
N LEU A 37 0.38 8.96 -7.79
CA LEU A 37 0.17 9.27 -6.38
C LEU A 37 -1.32 9.51 -6.13
N LEU A 38 -1.98 8.61 -5.41
CA LEU A 38 -3.40 8.69 -5.10
C LEU A 38 -3.62 8.92 -3.61
N ASP A 39 -4.35 9.97 -3.27
CA ASP A 39 -4.78 10.28 -1.89
C ASP A 39 -6.03 11.18 -1.95
N ARG A 40 -6.79 11.25 -0.87
CA ARG A 40 -7.87 12.25 -0.74
C ARG A 40 -7.32 13.68 -0.56
N ARG A 41 -6.11 13.80 -0.03
CA ARG A 41 -5.37 15.06 0.05
C ARG A 41 -4.45 15.20 -1.15
N GLU A 42 -4.03 16.40 -1.44
CA GLU A 42 -3.02 16.63 -2.47
C GLU A 42 -1.69 15.99 -2.05
N ALA A 43 -1.22 15.02 -2.84
CA ALA A 43 0.07 14.38 -2.65
C ALA A 43 1.15 15.16 -3.39
N GLN A 44 2.24 15.49 -2.71
CA GLN A 44 3.36 16.20 -3.31
C GLN A 44 4.35 15.21 -3.94
N PRO A 45 4.79 15.42 -5.18
CA PRO A 45 5.85 14.65 -5.78
C PRO A 45 7.13 14.70 -4.92
N PRO A 46 7.92 13.62 -4.86
CA PRO A 46 9.24 13.65 -4.23
C PRO A 46 10.13 14.73 -4.82
N ALA A 47 10.98 15.34 -3.98
CA ALA A 47 11.92 16.36 -4.42
C ALA A 47 12.83 15.82 -5.54
N GLY A 48 13.02 16.63 -6.59
CA GLY A 48 13.87 16.27 -7.73
C GLY A 48 13.23 15.33 -8.75
N LEU A 49 12.00 14.85 -8.53
CA LEU A 49 11.28 14.08 -9.54
C LEU A 49 10.78 15.01 -10.65
N ASP A 50 11.08 14.66 -11.90
CA ASP A 50 10.57 15.40 -13.06
C ASP A 50 9.02 15.32 -13.12
N ALA A 51 8.37 16.46 -13.30
CA ALA A 51 6.90 16.55 -13.38
C ALA A 51 6.28 15.66 -14.46
N VAL A 52 7.01 15.37 -15.56
CA VAL A 52 6.53 14.45 -16.60
C VAL A 52 6.46 13.00 -16.11
N SER A 53 7.20 12.65 -15.09
CA SER A 53 7.26 11.33 -14.47
C SER A 53 6.29 11.16 -13.29
N CYS A 54 5.45 12.16 -13.00
CA CYS A 54 4.49 12.09 -11.89
C CYS A 54 3.07 12.43 -12.34
N LEU A 55 2.11 11.62 -11.90
CA LEU A 55 0.68 11.87 -11.95
C LEU A 55 0.13 11.85 -10.53
N ALA A 56 -0.08 13.00 -9.92
CA ALA A 56 -0.78 13.12 -8.65
C ALA A 56 -2.27 13.34 -8.91
N ALA A 57 -3.12 12.67 -8.15
CA ALA A 57 -4.57 12.81 -8.24
C ALA A 57 -5.21 12.72 -6.85
N GLN A 58 -6.13 13.64 -6.58
CA GLN A 58 -7.03 13.53 -5.43
C GLN A 58 -8.12 12.51 -5.76
N VAL A 59 -8.19 11.42 -4.99
CA VAL A 59 -9.07 10.29 -5.23
C VAL A 59 -9.61 9.78 -3.90
N ASP A 60 -10.93 9.63 -3.81
CA ASP A 60 -11.51 8.81 -2.76
C ASP A 60 -11.43 7.33 -3.17
N LEU A 61 -10.63 6.55 -2.45
CA LEU A 61 -10.45 5.12 -2.73
C LEU A 61 -11.72 4.29 -2.49
N LEU A 62 -12.73 4.87 -1.84
CA LEU A 62 -14.04 4.23 -1.66
C LEU A 62 -14.98 4.48 -2.86
N ASP A 63 -14.65 5.41 -3.74
CA ASP A 63 -15.30 5.60 -5.03
C ASP A 63 -14.55 4.82 -6.11
N ALA A 64 -15.12 3.68 -6.50
CA ALA A 64 -14.50 2.81 -7.50
C ALA A 64 -14.35 3.48 -8.88
N GLY A 65 -15.24 4.43 -9.22
CA GLY A 65 -15.17 5.19 -10.47
C GLY A 65 -13.96 6.12 -10.50
N GLN A 66 -13.72 6.86 -9.42
CA GLN A 66 -12.54 7.72 -9.31
C GLN A 66 -11.22 6.93 -9.37
N VAL A 67 -11.19 5.74 -8.76
CA VAL A 67 -10.02 4.84 -8.81
C VAL A 67 -9.76 4.35 -10.24
N GLU A 68 -10.80 3.92 -10.95
CA GLU A 68 -10.69 3.48 -12.34
C GLU A 68 -10.24 4.62 -13.27
N ASP A 69 -10.83 5.79 -13.12
CA ASP A 69 -10.44 6.99 -13.91
C ASP A 69 -8.97 7.34 -13.69
N ALA A 70 -8.50 7.33 -12.45
CA ALA A 70 -7.11 7.61 -12.13
C ALA A 70 -6.17 6.54 -12.72
N ALA A 71 -6.52 5.27 -12.63
CA ALA A 71 -5.77 4.17 -13.25
C ALA A 71 -5.80 4.27 -14.79
N GLY A 72 -6.92 4.66 -15.39
CA GLY A 72 -7.05 4.94 -16.83
C GLY A 72 -6.13 6.06 -17.29
N ARG A 73 -6.10 7.16 -16.57
CA ARG A 73 -5.19 8.30 -16.83
C ARG A 73 -3.71 7.88 -16.72
N ALA A 74 -3.39 7.04 -15.74
CA ALA A 74 -2.04 6.51 -15.57
C ALA A 74 -1.62 5.66 -16.78
N ARG A 75 -2.50 4.74 -17.22
CA ARG A 75 -2.26 3.92 -18.42
C ARG A 75 -2.11 4.76 -19.68
N ALA A 76 -2.96 5.77 -19.86
CA ALA A 76 -2.89 6.67 -21.00
C ALA A 76 -1.57 7.48 -21.04
N ARG A 77 -1.05 7.87 -19.86
CA ARG A 77 0.16 8.68 -19.76
C ARG A 77 1.45 7.85 -19.81
N PHE A 78 1.48 6.69 -19.15
CA PHE A 78 2.70 5.91 -18.95
C PHE A 78 2.68 4.54 -19.65
N GLY A 79 1.59 4.20 -20.32
CA GLY A 79 1.41 2.93 -21.03
C GLY A 79 0.94 1.78 -20.16
N ALA A 80 1.46 1.65 -18.95
CA ALA A 80 1.13 0.56 -18.04
C ALA A 80 1.24 0.98 -16.56
N ILE A 81 0.69 0.17 -15.66
CA ILE A 81 0.97 0.21 -14.22
C ILE A 81 1.65 -1.12 -13.87
N ASP A 82 2.92 -1.06 -13.48
CA ASP A 82 3.75 -2.23 -13.25
C ASP A 82 3.74 -2.66 -11.78
N VAL A 83 3.58 -1.69 -10.88
CA VAL A 83 3.55 -1.90 -9.44
C VAL A 83 2.35 -1.20 -8.84
N LEU A 84 1.63 -1.91 -7.96
CA LEU A 84 0.58 -1.36 -7.11
C LEU A 84 1.01 -1.46 -5.65
N CYS A 85 1.15 -0.32 -4.98
CA CYS A 85 1.43 -0.22 -3.55
C CYS A 85 0.18 0.29 -2.82
N ASN A 86 -0.55 -0.60 -2.15
CA ASN A 86 -1.70 -0.27 -1.31
C ASN A 86 -1.21 0.17 0.08
N ILE A 87 -0.90 1.46 0.22
CA ILE A 87 -0.38 2.06 1.45
C ILE A 87 -1.49 2.70 2.29
N ALA A 88 -2.56 3.19 1.64
CA ALA A 88 -3.68 3.81 2.32
C ALA A 88 -4.25 2.90 3.43
N GLY A 89 -4.54 3.49 4.56
CA GLY A 89 -5.14 2.79 5.68
C GLY A 89 -5.44 3.74 6.83
N GLY A 90 -6.28 3.29 7.74
CA GLY A 90 -6.65 4.01 8.95
C GLY A 90 -6.49 3.15 10.19
N PHE A 91 -6.38 3.81 11.32
CA PHE A 91 -6.27 3.21 12.64
C PHE A 91 -7.30 3.83 13.58
N ARG A 92 -7.98 3.00 14.36
CA ARG A 92 -8.80 3.37 15.52
C ARG A 92 -8.70 2.26 16.56
N MET A 93 -8.70 2.63 17.82
CA MET A 93 -8.67 1.72 18.96
C MET A 93 -9.41 2.32 20.16
N GLY A 94 -9.61 1.51 21.19
CA GLY A 94 -10.16 1.90 22.48
C GLY A 94 -11.49 1.22 22.78
N GLU A 95 -12.31 0.91 21.77
CA GLU A 95 -13.62 0.29 21.93
C GLU A 95 -13.50 -1.22 22.14
N ALA A 96 -14.23 -1.77 23.11
CA ALA A 96 -14.43 -3.23 23.20
C ALA A 96 -15.29 -3.71 22.02
N VAL A 97 -15.17 -4.99 21.64
CA VAL A 97 -15.86 -5.50 20.44
C VAL A 97 -17.37 -5.29 20.49
N HIS A 98 -18.00 -5.50 21.66
CA HIS A 98 -19.45 -5.33 21.84
C HIS A 98 -19.89 -3.85 21.93
N GLU A 99 -18.95 -2.92 22.02
CA GLU A 99 -19.18 -1.47 22.04
C GLU A 99 -18.81 -0.80 20.72
N THR A 100 -18.17 -1.55 19.80
CA THR A 100 -17.73 -1.02 18.51
C THR A 100 -18.92 -0.56 17.69
N GLY A 101 -19.04 0.74 17.45
CA GLY A 101 -20.11 1.30 16.63
C GLY A 101 -19.88 1.05 15.13
N ASP A 102 -21.00 0.99 14.36
CA ASP A 102 -20.97 0.77 12.90
C ASP A 102 -20.04 1.76 12.18
N ALA A 103 -20.03 3.03 12.61
CA ALA A 103 -19.16 4.05 11.99
C ALA A 103 -17.65 3.77 12.15
N THR A 104 -17.24 3.16 13.28
CA THR A 104 -15.84 2.72 13.47
C THR A 104 -15.54 1.48 12.64
N TRP A 105 -16.47 0.53 12.64
CA TRP A 105 -16.37 -0.69 11.85
C TRP A 105 -16.27 -0.39 10.36
N ASP A 106 -17.23 0.34 9.81
CA ASP A 106 -17.29 0.68 8.38
C ASP A 106 -16.06 1.48 7.95
N PHE A 107 -15.65 2.49 8.72
CA PHE A 107 -14.44 3.26 8.43
C PHE A 107 -13.21 2.37 8.28
N LEU A 108 -13.00 1.42 9.20
CA LEU A 108 -11.81 0.57 9.18
C LEU A 108 -11.87 -0.49 8.07
N LEU A 109 -13.01 -1.15 7.88
CA LEU A 109 -13.17 -2.15 6.82
C LEU A 109 -13.10 -1.50 5.43
N ASP A 110 -13.75 -0.38 5.25
CA ASP A 110 -13.78 0.33 3.98
C ASP A 110 -12.41 0.87 3.62
N LEU A 111 -11.78 1.65 4.51
CA LEU A 111 -10.50 2.24 4.18
C LEU A 111 -9.36 1.21 4.09
N ASN A 112 -9.33 0.20 4.96
CA ASN A 112 -8.23 -0.77 4.98
C ASN A 112 -8.41 -1.91 3.97
N ALA A 113 -9.64 -2.44 3.80
CA ALA A 113 -9.86 -3.65 2.99
C ALA A 113 -10.58 -3.37 1.66
N ARG A 114 -11.70 -2.61 1.66
CA ARG A 114 -12.46 -2.30 0.44
C ARG A 114 -11.61 -1.51 -0.57
N SER A 115 -10.79 -0.57 -0.10
CA SER A 115 -9.89 0.20 -0.95
C SER A 115 -8.92 -0.70 -1.75
N VAL A 116 -8.40 -1.78 -1.13
CA VAL A 116 -7.54 -2.77 -1.81
C VAL A 116 -8.30 -3.49 -2.93
N ILE A 117 -9.59 -3.79 -2.74
CA ILE A 117 -10.42 -4.39 -3.78
C ILE A 117 -10.64 -3.42 -4.94
N HIS A 118 -10.91 -2.13 -4.66
CA HIS A 118 -11.12 -1.13 -5.71
C HIS A 118 -9.86 -0.92 -6.55
N THR A 119 -8.71 -0.79 -5.92
CA THR A 119 -7.44 -0.64 -6.64
C THR A 119 -7.06 -1.90 -7.41
N ALA A 120 -7.31 -3.09 -6.86
CA ALA A 120 -7.08 -4.35 -7.56
C ALA A 120 -7.96 -4.45 -8.82
N ARG A 121 -9.24 -4.12 -8.74
CA ARG A 121 -10.16 -4.09 -9.91
C ARG A 121 -9.66 -3.16 -11.02
N ALA A 122 -9.14 -2.00 -10.66
CA ALA A 122 -8.68 -1.01 -11.63
C ALA A 122 -7.31 -1.36 -12.26
N VAL A 123 -6.45 -2.10 -11.56
CA VAL A 123 -5.05 -2.30 -11.98
C VAL A 123 -4.77 -3.72 -12.48
N VAL A 124 -5.30 -4.73 -11.79
CA VAL A 124 -4.96 -6.15 -12.06
C VAL A 124 -5.31 -6.60 -13.48
N PRO A 125 -6.46 -6.22 -14.10
CA PRO A 125 -6.75 -6.65 -15.46
C PRO A 125 -5.64 -6.31 -16.45
N GLY A 126 -5.08 -5.11 -16.39
CA GLY A 126 -3.96 -4.72 -17.25
C GLY A 126 -2.65 -5.45 -16.95
N MET A 127 -2.40 -5.83 -15.69
CA MET A 127 -1.26 -6.69 -15.33
C MET A 127 -1.45 -8.11 -15.90
N VAL A 128 -2.66 -8.68 -15.80
CA VAL A 128 -3.00 -10.00 -16.32
C VAL A 128 -2.85 -10.06 -17.83
N GLU A 129 -3.30 -9.03 -18.54
CA GLU A 129 -3.16 -8.93 -20.01
C GLU A 129 -1.69 -8.96 -20.45
N ARG A 130 -0.80 -8.30 -19.71
CA ARG A 130 0.64 -8.26 -19.99
C ARG A 130 1.40 -9.48 -19.47
N GLY A 131 0.80 -10.26 -18.55
CA GLY A 131 1.48 -11.38 -17.89
C GLY A 131 2.57 -10.92 -16.90
N GLU A 132 2.49 -9.70 -16.39
CA GLU A 132 3.48 -9.13 -15.47
C GLU A 132 2.87 -8.07 -14.55
N GLY A 133 3.27 -8.11 -13.27
CA GLY A 133 2.85 -7.13 -12.26
C GLY A 133 3.41 -7.43 -10.87
N ARG A 134 3.41 -6.40 -10.03
CA ARG A 134 3.79 -6.51 -8.61
C ARG A 134 2.77 -5.77 -7.77
N ILE A 135 2.30 -6.41 -6.71
CA ILE A 135 1.35 -5.82 -5.76
C ILE A 135 1.92 -5.96 -4.35
N VAL A 136 1.98 -4.86 -3.61
CA VAL A 136 2.39 -4.85 -2.21
C VAL A 136 1.33 -4.17 -1.36
N ASN A 137 0.78 -4.92 -0.40
CA ASN A 137 -0.26 -4.45 0.51
C ASN A 137 0.31 -4.17 1.90
N VAL A 138 -0.18 -3.14 2.59
CA VAL A 138 0.20 -2.82 3.97
C VAL A 138 -0.87 -3.34 4.93
N ALA A 139 -0.56 -4.45 5.59
CA ALA A 139 -1.32 -5.00 6.71
C ALA A 139 -0.87 -4.36 8.05
N ALA A 140 -0.89 -5.11 9.14
CA ALA A 140 -0.36 -4.69 10.44
C ALA A 140 0.07 -5.91 11.26
N TYR A 141 1.14 -5.77 12.02
CA TYR A 141 1.63 -6.85 12.90
C TYR A 141 0.59 -7.27 13.95
N ALA A 142 -0.15 -6.30 14.49
CA ALA A 142 -1.24 -6.56 15.44
C ALA A 142 -2.37 -7.42 14.87
N ALA A 143 -2.52 -7.49 13.54
CA ALA A 143 -3.58 -8.26 12.89
C ALA A 143 -3.31 -9.78 12.80
N GLN A 144 -2.17 -10.26 13.31
CA GLN A 144 -1.89 -11.69 13.42
C GLN A 144 -2.79 -12.40 14.47
N ARG A 145 -3.34 -11.63 15.40
CA ARG A 145 -4.24 -12.10 16.45
C ARG A 145 -5.17 -10.99 16.92
N GLY A 146 -6.19 -11.32 17.69
CA GLY A 146 -7.03 -10.30 18.33
C GLY A 146 -6.26 -9.58 19.44
N VAL A 147 -6.43 -8.26 19.51
CA VAL A 147 -5.89 -7.40 20.56
C VAL A 147 -7.04 -6.65 21.22
N ALA A 148 -7.06 -6.57 22.54
CA ALA A 148 -8.09 -5.87 23.31
C ALA A 148 -8.14 -4.38 22.88
N GLY A 149 -9.34 -3.85 22.67
CA GLY A 149 -9.57 -2.48 22.20
C GLY A 149 -9.21 -2.22 20.74
N MET A 150 -8.82 -3.25 19.96
CA MET A 150 -8.43 -3.14 18.56
C MET A 150 -9.21 -4.11 17.66
N GLY A 151 -10.36 -4.62 18.09
CA GLY A 151 -11.09 -5.67 17.38
C GLY A 151 -11.37 -5.36 15.92
N ALA A 152 -11.99 -4.23 15.63
CA ALA A 152 -12.32 -3.82 14.27
C ALA A 152 -11.07 -3.54 13.41
N TYR A 153 -10.02 -2.93 13.99
CA TYR A 153 -8.75 -2.71 13.28
C TYR A 153 -8.07 -4.02 12.94
N CYS A 154 -7.92 -4.93 13.92
CA CYS A 154 -7.33 -6.26 13.68
C CYS A 154 -8.12 -7.03 12.62
N ALA A 155 -9.45 -7.00 12.65
CA ALA A 155 -10.30 -7.63 11.65
C ALA A 155 -10.04 -7.05 10.24
N SER A 156 -10.00 -5.71 10.11
CA SER A 156 -9.77 -5.04 8.83
C SER A 156 -8.40 -5.37 8.23
N LYS A 157 -7.35 -5.36 9.05
CA LYS A 157 -5.98 -5.68 8.60
C LYS A 157 -5.75 -7.18 8.40
N SER A 158 -6.46 -8.05 9.13
CA SER A 158 -6.50 -9.49 8.85
C SER A 158 -7.14 -9.76 7.48
N ALA A 159 -8.20 -9.01 7.12
CA ALA A 159 -8.79 -9.09 5.78
C ALA A 159 -7.76 -8.75 4.69
N VAL A 160 -6.92 -7.72 4.87
CA VAL A 160 -5.84 -7.38 3.93
C VAL A 160 -4.84 -8.54 3.79
N MET A 161 -4.49 -9.23 4.88
CA MET A 161 -3.59 -10.40 4.83
C MET A 161 -4.21 -11.52 3.98
N ARG A 162 -5.49 -11.86 4.23
CA ARG A 162 -6.19 -12.90 3.45
C ARG A 162 -6.37 -12.51 1.98
N LEU A 163 -6.68 -11.24 1.68
CA LEU A 163 -6.75 -10.75 0.31
C LEU A 163 -5.39 -10.85 -0.40
N THR A 164 -4.30 -10.57 0.30
CA THR A 164 -2.93 -10.72 -0.23
C THR A 164 -2.64 -12.17 -0.62
N GLU A 165 -2.96 -13.12 0.25
CA GLU A 165 -2.76 -14.55 0.01
C GLU A 165 -3.64 -15.08 -1.13
N SER A 166 -4.93 -14.67 -1.16
CA SER A 166 -5.86 -15.07 -2.21
C SER A 166 -5.41 -14.55 -3.57
N MET A 167 -5.12 -13.25 -3.69
CA MET A 167 -4.62 -12.69 -4.94
C MET A 167 -3.30 -13.33 -5.38
N ALA A 168 -2.40 -13.66 -4.44
CA ALA A 168 -1.16 -14.36 -4.78
C ALA A 168 -1.41 -15.75 -5.37
N ALA A 169 -2.36 -16.51 -4.80
CA ALA A 169 -2.74 -17.82 -5.29
C ALA A 169 -3.38 -17.76 -6.71
N GLU A 170 -4.23 -16.74 -6.94
CA GLU A 170 -4.95 -16.52 -8.19
C GLU A 170 -4.02 -16.04 -9.33
N LEU A 171 -3.00 -15.23 -8.99
CA LEU A 171 -2.26 -14.44 -9.97
C LEU A 171 -0.82 -14.94 -10.26
N ARG A 172 -0.27 -15.83 -9.43
CA ARG A 172 1.12 -16.31 -9.60
C ARG A 172 1.38 -16.94 -10.96
N GLU A 173 0.44 -17.71 -11.49
CA GLU A 173 0.55 -18.34 -12.81
C GLU A 173 0.30 -17.35 -13.96
N ARG A 174 -0.16 -16.16 -13.63
CA ARG A 174 -0.35 -15.04 -14.55
C ARG A 174 0.85 -14.07 -14.57
N GLY A 175 1.98 -14.46 -13.94
CA GLY A 175 3.20 -13.66 -13.88
C GLY A 175 3.15 -12.47 -12.89
N ILE A 176 2.18 -12.45 -11.97
CA ILE A 176 2.00 -11.36 -11.01
C ILE A 176 2.38 -11.82 -9.61
N ASN A 177 3.28 -11.09 -8.94
CA ASN A 177 3.59 -11.30 -7.53
C ASN A 177 2.70 -10.42 -6.66
N VAL A 178 2.07 -11.03 -5.65
CA VAL A 178 1.32 -10.30 -4.64
C VAL A 178 1.87 -10.65 -3.27
N ASN A 179 2.34 -9.64 -2.54
CA ASN A 179 2.88 -9.78 -1.20
C ASN A 179 2.40 -8.62 -0.32
N GLY A 180 2.72 -8.67 0.95
CA GLY A 180 2.41 -7.61 1.88
C GLY A 180 3.50 -7.40 2.91
N VAL A 181 3.38 -6.33 3.64
CA VAL A 181 4.16 -6.04 4.84
C VAL A 181 3.22 -5.86 6.03
N MET A 182 3.66 -6.25 7.22
CA MET A 182 2.95 -6.01 8.46
C MET A 182 3.87 -5.29 9.45
N PRO A 183 3.89 -3.96 9.40
CA PRO A 183 4.67 -3.17 10.35
C PRO A 183 4.05 -3.22 11.75
N THR A 184 4.89 -2.99 12.76
CA THR A 184 4.49 -2.57 14.10
C THR A 184 4.22 -1.06 14.08
N ILE A 185 4.70 -0.30 15.03
CA ILE A 185 4.52 1.15 15.08
C ILE A 185 5.48 1.79 14.07
N ILE A 186 4.94 2.57 13.15
CA ILE A 186 5.72 3.35 12.19
C ILE A 186 6.02 4.72 12.83
N ASP A 187 7.25 5.19 12.68
CA ASP A 187 7.65 6.52 13.14
C ASP A 187 7.01 7.61 12.27
N THR A 188 5.87 8.10 12.73
CA THR A 188 5.11 9.17 12.08
C THR A 188 4.84 10.32 13.05
N PRO A 189 4.63 11.55 12.56
CA PRO A 189 4.26 12.66 13.41
C PRO A 189 2.99 12.40 14.25
N GLU A 190 2.03 11.66 13.70
CA GLU A 190 0.81 11.24 14.38
C GLU A 190 1.14 10.33 15.56
N ASN A 191 1.88 9.25 15.34
CA ASN A 191 2.26 8.30 16.39
C ASN A 191 3.11 8.95 17.48
N ARG A 192 4.03 9.86 17.12
CA ARG A 192 4.81 10.63 18.10
C ARG A 192 3.92 11.52 18.99
N ARG A 193 2.88 12.12 18.41
CA ARG A 193 1.91 12.94 19.16
C ARG A 193 1.02 12.10 20.07
N ASP A 194 0.59 10.94 19.58
CA ASP A 194 -0.33 10.04 20.30
C ASP A 194 0.38 9.23 21.41
N MET A 195 1.70 9.06 21.29
CA MET A 195 2.54 8.33 22.25
C MET A 195 3.79 9.15 22.64
N PRO A 196 3.61 10.28 23.35
CA PRO A 196 4.72 11.21 23.63
C PRO A 196 5.81 10.64 24.55
N ASP A 197 5.47 9.64 25.37
CA ASP A 197 6.39 8.99 26.30
C ASP A 197 7.14 7.78 25.68
N ALA A 198 6.79 7.40 24.47
CA ALA A 198 7.46 6.29 23.79
C ALA A 198 8.76 6.74 23.11
N ASP A 199 9.71 5.80 22.94
CA ASP A 199 10.96 6.05 22.23
C ASP A 199 10.80 5.76 20.72
N PRO A 200 10.72 6.80 19.85
CA PRO A 200 10.57 6.59 18.42
C PRO A 200 11.75 5.88 17.75
N ALA A 201 12.94 5.85 18.37
CA ALA A 201 14.09 5.13 17.83
C ALA A 201 13.89 3.59 17.82
N ARG A 202 12.89 3.10 18.54
CA ARG A 202 12.50 1.68 18.53
C ARG A 202 11.46 1.35 17.45
N TRP A 203 10.83 2.36 16.87
CA TRP A 203 9.78 2.18 15.86
C TRP A 203 10.34 1.90 14.47
N VAL A 204 9.47 1.53 13.56
CA VAL A 204 9.83 1.29 12.16
C VAL A 204 10.01 2.63 11.46
N ALA A 205 11.20 2.94 10.99
CA ALA A 205 11.42 4.13 10.17
C ALA A 205 10.65 3.99 8.83
N PRO A 206 9.92 5.03 8.38
CA PRO A 206 9.20 4.99 7.11
C PRO A 206 10.09 4.65 5.91
N ALA A 207 11.35 5.11 5.92
CA ALA A 207 12.32 4.81 4.86
C ALA A 207 12.70 3.33 4.83
N ASP A 208 12.90 2.68 5.99
CA ASP A 208 13.25 1.26 6.06
C ASP A 208 12.07 0.39 5.59
N LEU A 209 10.84 0.75 5.97
CA LEU A 209 9.65 0.06 5.50
C LEU A 209 9.45 0.25 3.98
N ALA A 210 9.74 1.43 3.45
CA ALA A 210 9.70 1.70 2.02
C ALA A 210 10.69 0.84 1.25
N GLU A 211 11.90 0.59 1.77
CA GLU A 211 12.88 -0.30 1.16
C GLU A 211 12.41 -1.77 1.13
N VAL A 212 11.73 -2.25 2.17
CA VAL A 212 11.12 -3.59 2.17
C VAL A 212 10.03 -3.67 1.10
N ILE A 213 9.17 -2.65 0.99
CA ILE A 213 8.12 -2.58 -0.05
C ILE A 213 8.76 -2.57 -1.45
N ARG A 214 9.79 -1.77 -1.66
CA ARG A 214 10.55 -1.69 -2.91
C ARG A 214 11.18 -3.04 -3.28
N PHE A 215 11.78 -3.74 -2.30
CA PHE A 215 12.31 -5.09 -2.50
C PHE A 215 11.22 -6.07 -2.95
N LEU A 216 10.07 -6.12 -2.25
CA LEU A 216 8.96 -7.01 -2.60
C LEU A 216 8.38 -6.71 -4.00
N ALA A 217 8.47 -5.46 -4.46
CA ALA A 217 8.09 -5.03 -5.80
C ALA A 217 9.19 -5.23 -6.86
N SER A 218 10.37 -5.73 -6.48
CA SER A 218 11.51 -5.91 -7.37
C SER A 218 11.55 -7.31 -8.01
N PRO A 219 12.31 -7.50 -9.10
CA PRO A 219 12.58 -8.82 -9.66
C PRO A 219 13.30 -9.78 -8.68
N ALA A 220 14.01 -9.26 -7.67
CA ALA A 220 14.69 -10.08 -6.66
C ALA A 220 13.68 -10.87 -5.80
N ALA A 221 12.47 -10.36 -5.62
CA ALA A 221 11.40 -11.02 -4.88
C ALA A 221 10.51 -11.94 -5.75
N ARG A 222 10.90 -12.25 -6.99
CA ARG A 222 10.05 -13.01 -7.94
C ARG A 222 9.57 -14.38 -7.44
N ALA A 223 10.28 -15.00 -6.51
CA ALA A 223 9.92 -16.29 -5.94
C ALA A 223 9.04 -16.18 -4.68
N ILE A 224 8.74 -14.96 -4.22
CA ILE A 224 7.94 -14.70 -3.03
C ILE A 224 6.51 -14.42 -3.46
N HIS A 225 5.55 -15.26 -3.02
CA HIS A 225 4.13 -15.14 -3.34
C HIS A 225 3.28 -15.34 -2.10
N GLY A 226 2.40 -14.40 -1.79
CA GLY A 226 1.47 -14.47 -0.67
C GLY A 226 2.12 -14.25 0.70
N ALA A 227 3.39 -13.86 0.75
CA ALA A 227 4.04 -13.54 2.01
C ALA A 227 3.54 -12.19 2.53
N VAL A 228 3.26 -12.13 3.84
CA VAL A 228 3.06 -10.88 4.57
C VAL A 228 4.21 -10.75 5.56
N VAL A 229 5.18 -9.92 5.22
CA VAL A 229 6.49 -9.84 5.90
C VAL A 229 6.39 -8.95 7.14
N PRO A 230 6.76 -9.46 8.33
CA PRO A 230 6.85 -8.62 9.53
C PRO A 230 7.98 -7.59 9.37
N VAL A 231 7.67 -6.33 9.70
CA VAL A 231 8.66 -5.24 9.75
C VAL A 231 8.49 -4.57 11.11
N THR A 232 9.31 -4.93 12.07
CA THR A 232 9.03 -4.67 13.49
C THR A 232 9.92 -3.59 14.12
N GLY A 233 11.03 -3.23 13.48
CA GLY A 233 12.03 -2.41 14.15
C GLY A 233 12.51 -3.09 15.44
N LEU A 234 12.50 -2.35 16.53
CA LEU A 234 12.77 -2.84 17.88
C LEU A 234 11.51 -2.86 18.78
N SER A 235 10.32 -2.75 18.20
CA SER A 235 9.05 -2.68 18.94
C SER A 235 8.18 -3.93 18.76
#